data_6af9b55572bb822c3aa3c5efd4e71e89
#
_entry.id   6af9b55572bb822c3aa3c5efd4e71e89
#
_cell.length_a   1.000
_cell.length_b   1.000
_cell.length_c   1.000
_cell.angle_alpha   90.00
_cell.angle_beta   90.00
_cell.angle_gamma   90.00
#
_symmetry.space_group_name_H-M   'P 1'
#
loop_
_entity.id
_entity.type
_entity.pdbx_description
1 polymer ?
#
loop_
_entity_poly.entity_id
_entity_poly.type
_entity_poly.pdbx_seq_one_letter_code
_entity_poly.pdbx_strand_id
1 'polypeptide(L)'
;MISLFVDTALSYIRIALFKDDRLIDFINEKCDKNMSAIFDGKVRDIFVRNGLDYKQVDKIYTVVGPGSFTGIRVGMTFSKVLAFSLNKKITPVSELQVLASGCDSLLIAPLIDARRGYVYAGVYDRDLNIVVDERHVLLDDFLDMNNNVSYVSYDSFEHISVIEPNINFEKLIIKNKDKEQIAHQVLTPNYLKMTEAEENLLRKKNDN
;
A
#
# COMPACT_ATOMS: atom_id res chain seq x y z
N MET A 1 22.24 2.36 7.63
CA MET A 1 21.06 3.10 7.10
C MET A 1 19.80 2.53 7.75
N ILE A 2 18.96 3.37 8.34
CA ILE A 2 17.67 2.95 8.94
C ILE A 2 16.55 3.33 7.98
N SER A 3 15.70 2.36 7.66
CA SER A 3 14.51 2.60 6.85
C SER A 3 13.25 2.29 7.62
N LEU A 4 12.22 3.11 7.42
CA LEU A 4 10.89 2.95 8.01
C LEU A 4 9.87 2.70 6.90
N PHE A 5 9.09 1.64 7.02
CA PHE A 5 7.92 1.36 6.21
C PHE A 5 6.65 1.62 7.01
N VAL A 6 5.68 2.29 6.39
CA VAL A 6 4.39 2.66 7.00
C VAL A 6 3.26 2.33 6.05
N ASP A 7 2.30 1.57 6.56
CA ASP A 7 1.06 1.25 5.86
C ASP A 7 -0.13 1.25 6.83
N THR A 8 -1.17 1.93 6.41
CA THR A 8 -2.47 2.03 7.08
C THR A 8 -3.60 2.07 6.05
N ALA A 9 -3.36 1.60 4.83
CA ALA A 9 -4.30 1.75 3.71
C ALA A 9 -5.54 0.84 3.82
N LEU A 10 -5.43 -0.27 4.54
CA LEU A 10 -6.54 -1.17 4.84
C LEU A 10 -6.85 -1.19 6.35
N SER A 11 -7.59 -2.21 6.80
CA SER A 11 -7.86 -2.45 8.22
C SER A 11 -6.66 -3.10 8.94
N TYR A 12 -5.45 -2.61 8.67
CA TYR A 12 -4.22 -3.06 9.30
C TYR A 12 -3.31 -1.88 9.63
N ILE A 13 -2.59 -1.96 10.74
CA ILE A 13 -1.41 -1.14 11.01
C ILE A 13 -0.20 -2.00 10.68
N ARG A 14 0.54 -1.60 9.66
CA ARG A 14 1.80 -2.23 9.28
C ARG A 14 2.92 -1.21 9.37
N ILE A 15 3.88 -1.52 10.21
CA ILE A 15 5.07 -0.69 10.45
C ILE A 15 6.25 -1.66 10.42
N ALA A 16 7.28 -1.36 9.65
CA ALA A 16 8.48 -2.17 9.65
C ALA A 16 9.73 -1.30 9.68
N LEU A 17 10.72 -1.74 10.47
CA LEU A 17 12.03 -1.12 10.58
C LEU A 17 13.09 -2.01 9.94
N PHE A 18 13.98 -1.36 9.20
CA PHE A 18 15.09 -2.03 8.53
C PHE A 18 16.41 -1.37 8.89
N LYS A 19 17.46 -2.18 8.94
CA LYS A 19 18.84 -1.73 8.99
C LYS A 19 19.59 -2.34 7.81
N ASP A 20 20.11 -1.47 6.95
CA ASP A 20 20.85 -1.87 5.74
C ASP A 20 20.05 -2.87 4.88
N ASP A 21 18.78 -2.53 4.64
CA ASP A 21 17.75 -3.28 3.89
C ASP A 21 17.34 -4.65 4.50
N ARG A 22 17.82 -4.98 5.71
CA ARG A 22 17.39 -6.16 6.46
C ARG A 22 16.31 -5.78 7.46
N LEU A 23 15.25 -6.56 7.50
CA LEU A 23 14.18 -6.39 8.49
C LEU A 23 14.73 -6.61 9.91
N ILE A 24 14.55 -5.64 10.79
CA ILE A 24 14.91 -5.77 12.20
C ILE A 24 13.71 -5.96 13.11
N ASP A 25 12.57 -5.36 12.75
CA ASP A 25 11.33 -5.49 13.52
C ASP A 25 10.13 -5.04 12.71
N PHE A 26 8.93 -5.56 13.04
CA PHE A 26 7.69 -5.14 12.40
C PHE A 26 6.47 -5.26 13.31
N ILE A 27 5.44 -4.50 12.97
CA ILE A 27 4.07 -4.63 13.45
C ILE A 27 3.21 -4.93 12.22
N ASN A 28 2.35 -5.94 12.30
CA ASN A 28 1.33 -6.26 11.30
C ASN A 28 0.08 -6.68 12.06
N GLU A 29 -0.73 -5.70 12.44
CA GLU A 29 -1.87 -5.91 13.32
C GLU A 29 -3.16 -5.41 12.68
N LYS A 30 -4.21 -6.22 12.75
CA LYS A 30 -5.55 -5.82 12.32
C LYS A 30 -6.08 -4.70 13.22
N CYS A 31 -6.64 -3.66 12.60
CA CYS A 31 -7.14 -2.48 13.27
C CYS A 31 -8.40 -1.96 12.58
N ASP A 32 -9.54 -2.47 13.00
CA ASP A 32 -10.82 -2.10 12.40
C ASP A 32 -11.38 -0.75 12.92
N LYS A 33 -10.91 -0.28 14.09
CA LYS A 33 -11.39 0.95 14.73
C LYS A 33 -10.26 1.72 15.39
N ASN A 34 -10.42 3.04 15.48
CA ASN A 34 -9.50 3.94 16.19
C ASN A 34 -8.05 3.96 15.68
N MET A 35 -7.83 3.58 14.42
CA MET A 35 -6.48 3.54 13.82
C MET A 35 -5.69 4.83 14.07
N SER A 36 -6.30 5.99 13.84
CA SER A 36 -5.63 7.29 14.05
C SER A 36 -5.21 7.55 15.50
N ALA A 37 -5.95 7.00 16.47
CA ALA A 37 -5.66 7.20 17.89
C ALA A 37 -4.51 6.29 18.39
N ILE A 38 -4.37 5.10 17.81
CA ILE A 38 -3.38 4.11 18.29
C ILE A 38 -2.10 4.05 17.45
N PHE A 39 -2.15 4.53 16.21
CA PHE A 39 -1.05 4.41 15.26
C PHE A 39 0.26 5.04 15.77
N ASP A 40 0.21 6.28 16.28
CA ASP A 40 1.40 6.96 16.81
C ASP A 40 2.04 6.20 17.98
N GLY A 41 1.23 5.65 18.87
CA GLY A 41 1.70 4.77 19.95
C GLY A 41 2.45 3.56 19.42
N LYS A 42 1.91 2.89 18.39
CA LYS A 42 2.55 1.72 17.76
C LYS A 42 3.88 2.08 17.09
N VAL A 43 3.95 3.23 16.40
CA VAL A 43 5.22 3.70 15.82
C VAL A 43 6.25 3.97 16.91
N ARG A 44 5.85 4.67 17.99
CA ARG A 44 6.76 4.91 19.12
C ARG A 44 7.25 3.62 19.76
N ASP A 45 6.36 2.67 19.99
CA ASP A 45 6.68 1.39 20.64
C ASP A 45 7.74 0.60 19.86
N ILE A 46 7.61 0.51 18.51
CA ILE A 46 8.60 -0.20 17.69
C ILE A 46 9.97 0.49 17.72
N PHE A 47 10.03 1.81 17.75
CA PHE A 47 11.30 2.55 17.89
C PHE A 47 11.94 2.33 19.26
N VAL A 48 11.17 2.48 20.33
CA VAL A 48 11.65 2.32 21.73
C VAL A 48 12.20 0.92 21.97
N ARG A 49 11.49 -0.12 21.56
CA ARG A 49 11.92 -1.51 21.79
C ARG A 49 13.16 -1.90 20.98
N ASN A 50 13.47 -1.15 19.92
CA ASN A 50 14.69 -1.34 19.13
C ASN A 50 15.82 -0.36 19.50
N GLY A 51 15.62 0.50 20.51
CA GLY A 51 16.61 1.50 20.92
C GLY A 51 16.92 2.54 19.86
N LEU A 52 15.94 2.84 18.96
CA LEU A 52 16.08 3.78 17.87
C LEU A 52 15.36 5.10 18.17
N ASP A 53 15.88 6.18 17.60
CA ASP A 53 15.24 7.51 17.57
C ASP A 53 14.78 7.81 16.13
N TYR A 54 13.69 8.54 15.98
CA TYR A 54 13.19 8.99 14.67
C TYR A 54 14.25 9.73 13.83
N LYS A 55 15.17 10.46 14.50
CA LYS A 55 16.28 11.18 13.84
C LYS A 55 17.25 10.28 13.07
N GLN A 56 17.24 8.98 13.38
CA GLN A 56 18.11 7.99 12.72
C GLN A 56 17.50 7.46 11.42
N VAL A 57 16.25 7.84 11.09
CA VAL A 57 15.58 7.39 9.87
C VAL A 57 16.21 8.05 8.64
N ASP A 58 16.73 7.23 7.75
CA ASP A 58 17.34 7.65 6.49
C ASP A 58 16.38 7.60 5.31
N LYS A 59 15.51 6.56 5.24
CA LYS A 59 14.53 6.35 4.19
C LYS A 59 13.15 6.10 4.77
N ILE A 60 12.13 6.63 4.10
CA ILE A 60 10.73 6.46 4.47
C ILE A 60 9.99 5.87 3.27
N TYR A 61 9.36 4.71 3.48
CA TYR A 61 8.46 4.07 2.54
C TYR A 61 7.04 4.20 3.07
N THR A 62 6.12 4.68 2.24
CA THR A 62 4.74 4.90 2.69
C THR A 62 3.77 4.36 1.65
N VAL A 63 2.77 3.63 2.11
CA VAL A 63 1.69 3.17 1.25
C VAL A 63 0.76 4.36 0.95
N VAL A 64 0.53 4.58 -0.35
CA VAL A 64 -0.27 5.69 -0.85
C VAL A 64 -1.67 5.27 -1.29
N GLY A 65 -2.01 3.99 -1.16
CA GLY A 65 -3.26 3.38 -1.63
C GLY A 65 -3.03 2.40 -2.79
N PRO A 66 -4.12 1.86 -3.37
CA PRO A 66 -5.52 2.14 -3.07
C PRO A 66 -5.97 1.59 -1.71
N GLY A 67 -7.12 2.07 -1.20
CA GLY A 67 -7.68 1.59 0.06
C GLY A 67 -8.57 2.59 0.78
N SER A 68 -8.65 2.48 2.10
CA SER A 68 -9.43 3.35 2.96
C SER A 68 -8.96 4.80 2.90
N PHE A 69 -9.87 5.71 2.57
CA PHE A 69 -9.60 7.14 2.54
C PHE A 69 -8.99 7.69 3.85
N THR A 70 -9.56 7.29 4.99
CA THR A 70 -9.05 7.70 6.30
C THR A 70 -7.74 7.01 6.63
N GLY A 71 -7.66 5.69 6.39
CA GLY A 71 -6.48 4.91 6.69
C GLY A 71 -5.24 5.44 5.94
N ILE A 72 -5.30 5.58 4.62
CA ILE A 72 -4.19 6.11 3.80
C ILE A 72 -3.67 7.43 4.37
N ARG A 73 -4.56 8.32 4.77
CA ARG A 73 -4.17 9.65 5.30
C ARG A 73 -3.46 9.59 6.64
N VAL A 74 -3.76 8.63 7.49
CA VAL A 74 -3.06 8.46 8.79
C VAL A 74 -1.58 8.20 8.55
N GLY A 75 -1.23 7.15 7.82
CA GLY A 75 0.17 6.80 7.55
C GLY A 75 0.89 7.85 6.70
N MET A 76 0.23 8.37 5.68
CA MET A 76 0.82 9.41 4.84
C MET A 76 1.07 10.71 5.61
N THR A 77 0.16 11.16 6.48
CA THR A 77 0.37 12.38 7.27
C THR A 77 1.56 12.21 8.20
N PHE A 78 1.63 11.09 8.92
CA PHE A 78 2.79 10.77 9.76
C PHE A 78 4.08 10.80 8.94
N SER A 79 4.12 10.08 7.82
CA SER A 79 5.31 10.00 6.96
C SER A 79 5.73 11.35 6.40
N LYS A 80 4.77 12.21 6.03
CA LYS A 80 5.04 13.57 5.55
C LYS A 80 5.62 14.46 6.63
N VAL A 81 5.08 14.42 7.86
CA VAL A 81 5.59 15.18 9.01
C VAL A 81 7.00 14.71 9.36
N LEU A 82 7.23 13.39 9.40
CA LEU A 82 8.56 12.85 9.67
C LEU A 82 9.55 13.26 8.58
N ALA A 83 9.20 13.09 7.31
CA ALA A 83 10.05 13.47 6.17
C ALA A 83 10.39 14.98 6.19
N PHE A 84 9.41 15.83 6.51
CA PHE A 84 9.63 17.26 6.68
C PHE A 84 10.63 17.55 7.80
N SER A 85 10.42 16.96 8.98
CA SER A 85 11.27 17.19 10.17
C SER A 85 12.71 16.73 9.96
N LEU A 86 12.94 15.70 9.15
CA LEU A 86 14.24 15.11 8.86
C LEU A 86 14.86 15.62 7.55
N ASN A 87 14.19 16.48 6.81
CA ASN A 87 14.57 16.92 5.46
C ASN A 87 14.81 15.73 4.51
N LYS A 88 13.91 14.76 4.53
CA LYS A 88 13.97 13.54 3.70
C LYS A 88 12.84 13.54 2.66
N LYS A 89 13.00 12.68 1.65
CA LYS A 89 11.96 12.36 0.69
C LYS A 89 11.27 11.04 1.07
N ILE A 90 10.17 10.72 0.41
CA ILE A 90 9.35 9.52 0.66
C ILE A 90 9.31 8.67 -0.59
N THR A 91 9.48 7.36 -0.43
CA THR A 91 9.23 6.38 -1.49
C THR A 91 7.76 5.91 -1.40
N PRO A 92 6.91 6.21 -2.39
CA PRO A 92 5.53 5.73 -2.40
C PRO A 92 5.46 4.25 -2.77
N VAL A 93 4.63 3.50 -2.07
CA VAL A 93 4.37 2.07 -2.30
C VAL A 93 2.87 1.88 -2.55
N SER A 94 2.50 0.98 -3.46
CA SER A 94 1.11 0.60 -3.69
C SER A 94 0.65 -0.45 -2.69
N GLU A 95 -0.59 -0.34 -2.20
CA GLU A 95 -1.21 -1.37 -1.36
C GLU A 95 -1.37 -2.70 -2.12
N LEU A 96 -1.68 -2.66 -3.42
CA LEU A 96 -1.74 -3.88 -4.23
C LEU A 96 -0.38 -4.59 -4.30
N GLN A 97 0.72 -3.84 -4.40
CA GLN A 97 2.06 -4.41 -4.34
C GLN A 97 2.35 -5.01 -2.95
N VAL A 98 1.86 -4.39 -1.87
CA VAL A 98 1.98 -4.93 -0.51
C VAL A 98 1.28 -6.27 -0.40
N LEU A 99 0.02 -6.38 -0.85
CA LEU A 99 -0.74 -7.62 -0.82
C LEU A 99 -0.08 -8.75 -1.62
N ALA A 100 0.51 -8.43 -2.77
CA ALA A 100 1.18 -9.40 -3.64
C ALA A 100 2.51 -9.91 -3.05
N SER A 101 3.12 -9.20 -2.09
CA SER A 101 4.54 -9.36 -1.72
C SER A 101 4.92 -10.75 -1.21
N GLY A 102 4.02 -11.45 -0.52
CA GLY A 102 4.29 -12.76 0.09
C GLY A 102 3.73 -13.94 -0.69
N CYS A 103 3.22 -13.72 -1.89
CA CYS A 103 2.76 -14.80 -2.77
C CYS A 103 3.90 -15.21 -3.73
N ASP A 104 4.13 -16.53 -3.88
CA ASP A 104 5.20 -17.08 -4.70
C ASP A 104 4.75 -17.54 -6.10
N SER A 105 3.51 -17.25 -6.48
CA SER A 105 2.98 -17.57 -7.81
C SER A 105 3.69 -16.78 -8.91
N LEU A 106 3.68 -17.31 -10.14
CA LEU A 106 4.29 -16.64 -11.30
C LEU A 106 3.58 -15.32 -11.61
N LEU A 107 2.25 -15.34 -11.57
CA LEU A 107 1.40 -14.17 -11.74
C LEU A 107 0.45 -14.03 -10.54
N ILE A 108 0.42 -12.86 -9.96
CA ILE A 108 -0.27 -12.55 -8.72
C ILE A 108 -1.21 -11.38 -8.98
N ALA A 109 -2.49 -11.57 -8.70
CA ALA A 109 -3.52 -10.56 -8.84
C ALA A 109 -4.08 -10.16 -7.45
N PRO A 110 -3.50 -9.15 -6.79
CA PRO A 110 -4.08 -8.59 -5.58
C PRO A 110 -5.40 -7.91 -5.89
N LEU A 111 -6.40 -8.14 -5.02
CA LEU A 111 -7.74 -7.56 -5.12
C LEU A 111 -8.10 -6.84 -3.83
N ILE A 112 -8.72 -5.66 -3.94
CA ILE A 112 -9.31 -4.91 -2.83
C ILE A 112 -10.74 -4.55 -3.23
N ASP A 113 -11.73 -4.89 -2.40
CA ASP A 113 -13.14 -4.56 -2.66
C ASP A 113 -13.34 -3.03 -2.70
N ALA A 114 -13.77 -2.53 -3.86
CA ALA A 114 -14.08 -1.12 -4.10
C ALA A 114 -15.60 -0.84 -4.08
N ARG A 115 -16.40 -1.81 -3.62
CA ARG A 115 -17.85 -1.81 -3.52
C ARG A 115 -18.56 -1.90 -4.86
N ARG A 116 -19.84 -2.35 -4.82
CA ARG A 116 -20.75 -2.42 -5.97
C ARG A 116 -20.20 -3.26 -7.12
N GLY A 117 -19.52 -4.37 -6.83
CA GLY A 117 -18.93 -5.26 -7.83
C GLY A 117 -17.63 -4.76 -8.45
N TYR A 118 -17.09 -3.60 -8.00
CA TYR A 118 -15.80 -3.10 -8.43
C TYR A 118 -14.68 -3.55 -7.47
N VAL A 119 -13.49 -3.66 -8.03
CA VAL A 119 -12.25 -3.93 -7.28
C VAL A 119 -11.16 -2.94 -7.69
N TYR A 120 -10.22 -2.69 -6.78
CA TYR A 120 -8.90 -2.24 -7.17
C TYR A 120 -8.07 -3.48 -7.42
N ALA A 121 -7.48 -3.58 -8.59
CA ALA A 121 -6.73 -4.76 -9.04
C ALA A 121 -5.60 -4.39 -9.97
N GLY A 122 -4.61 -5.28 -10.05
CA GLY A 122 -3.52 -5.28 -11.01
C GLY A 122 -2.92 -6.67 -11.07
N VAL A 123 -1.96 -6.91 -11.93
CA VAL A 123 -1.22 -8.17 -11.96
C VAL A 123 0.27 -7.90 -11.81
N TYR A 124 0.90 -8.65 -10.94
CA TYR A 124 2.32 -8.61 -10.68
C TYR A 124 2.96 -9.96 -11.01
N ASP A 125 4.22 -9.92 -11.42
CA ASP A 125 5.03 -11.13 -11.44
C ASP A 125 5.57 -11.46 -10.03
N ARG A 126 6.27 -12.60 -9.92
CA ARG A 126 6.88 -13.04 -8.67
C ARG A 126 7.84 -12.00 -8.09
N ASP A 127 8.50 -11.18 -8.91
CA ASP A 127 9.46 -10.16 -8.48
C ASP A 127 8.80 -8.80 -8.24
N LEU A 128 7.47 -8.75 -8.15
CA LEU A 128 6.65 -7.56 -7.97
C LEU A 128 6.81 -6.52 -9.10
N ASN A 129 7.15 -6.95 -10.32
CA ASN A 129 7.01 -6.10 -11.49
C ASN A 129 5.53 -6.06 -11.92
N ILE A 130 5.09 -4.90 -12.37
CA ILE A 130 3.72 -4.73 -12.88
C ILE A 130 3.64 -5.42 -14.25
N VAL A 131 2.73 -6.37 -14.38
CA VAL A 131 2.38 -7.07 -15.62
C VAL A 131 1.10 -6.49 -16.22
N VAL A 132 0.11 -6.17 -15.37
CA VAL A 132 -1.09 -5.43 -15.73
C VAL A 132 -1.23 -4.26 -14.76
N ASP A 133 -1.38 -3.06 -15.31
CA ASP A 133 -1.47 -1.82 -14.53
C ASP A 133 -2.61 -1.86 -13.52
N GLU A 134 -2.35 -1.27 -12.37
CA GLU A 134 -3.34 -1.09 -11.31
C GLU A 134 -4.51 -0.24 -11.79
N ARG A 135 -5.72 -0.69 -11.52
CA ARG A 135 -6.95 0.00 -11.94
C ARG A 135 -8.13 -0.25 -11.01
N HIS A 136 -9.10 0.63 -11.11
CA HIS A 136 -10.44 0.42 -10.58
C HIS A 136 -11.30 -0.17 -11.71
N VAL A 137 -11.85 -1.39 -11.54
CA VAL A 137 -12.50 -2.17 -12.60
C VAL A 137 -13.62 -3.04 -12.02
N LEU A 138 -14.60 -3.42 -12.82
CA LEU A 138 -15.58 -4.45 -12.43
C LEU A 138 -14.85 -5.78 -12.21
N LEU A 139 -15.23 -6.50 -11.16
CA LEU A 139 -14.60 -7.79 -10.82
C LEU A 139 -14.70 -8.77 -11.99
N ASP A 140 -15.90 -8.94 -12.56
CA ASP A 140 -16.14 -9.88 -13.65
C ASP A 140 -15.27 -9.56 -14.87
N ASP A 141 -15.19 -8.29 -15.28
CA ASP A 141 -14.33 -7.86 -16.38
C ASP A 141 -12.85 -8.17 -16.11
N PHE A 142 -12.40 -8.01 -14.85
CA PHE A 142 -11.02 -8.30 -14.48
C PHE A 142 -10.73 -9.80 -14.50
N LEU A 143 -11.66 -10.63 -14.03
CA LEU A 143 -11.53 -12.09 -14.04
C LEU A 143 -11.48 -12.66 -15.45
N ASP A 144 -12.35 -12.18 -16.34
CA ASP A 144 -12.38 -12.61 -17.75
C ASP A 144 -11.06 -12.36 -18.48
N MET A 145 -10.40 -11.25 -18.15
CA MET A 145 -9.11 -10.87 -18.75
C MET A 145 -7.90 -11.57 -18.11
N ASN A 146 -8.02 -12.10 -16.89
CA ASN A 146 -6.88 -12.55 -16.07
C ASN A 146 -7.17 -13.90 -15.37
N ASN A 147 -7.46 -14.95 -16.12
CA ASN A 147 -7.89 -16.26 -15.58
C ASN A 147 -6.74 -17.19 -15.13
N ASN A 148 -5.48 -16.88 -15.46
CA ASN A 148 -4.31 -17.70 -15.12
C ASN A 148 -3.41 -17.04 -14.05
N VAL A 149 -4.01 -16.47 -13.01
CA VAL A 149 -3.32 -15.76 -11.94
C VAL A 149 -3.73 -16.32 -10.58
N SER A 150 -2.92 -16.10 -9.56
CA SER A 150 -3.29 -16.34 -8.17
C SER A 150 -3.89 -15.07 -7.58
N TYR A 151 -5.16 -15.10 -7.23
CA TYR A 151 -5.85 -13.98 -6.59
C TYR A 151 -5.46 -13.92 -5.10
N VAL A 152 -5.11 -12.72 -4.64
CA VAL A 152 -4.68 -12.47 -3.25
C VAL A 152 -5.54 -11.35 -2.66
N SER A 153 -6.23 -11.60 -1.54
CA SER A 153 -7.08 -10.59 -0.89
C SER A 153 -7.38 -10.93 0.56
N TYR A 154 -7.66 -9.90 1.37
CA TYR A 154 -8.33 -10.04 2.66
C TYR A 154 -9.86 -10.05 2.54
N ASP A 155 -10.39 -9.61 1.40
CA ASP A 155 -11.82 -9.63 1.11
C ASP A 155 -12.22 -11.00 0.53
N SER A 156 -13.46 -11.38 0.75
CA SER A 156 -14.05 -12.59 0.17
C SER A 156 -14.90 -12.21 -1.05
N PHE A 157 -14.76 -12.95 -2.12
CA PHE A 157 -15.52 -12.76 -3.35
C PHE A 157 -16.29 -14.03 -3.69
N GLU A 158 -17.50 -13.87 -4.21
CA GLU A 158 -18.25 -15.00 -4.75
C GLU A 158 -17.55 -15.54 -6.00
N HIS A 159 -17.58 -16.86 -6.17
CA HIS A 159 -17.10 -17.59 -7.36
C HIS A 159 -15.59 -17.63 -7.59
N ILE A 160 -14.76 -17.02 -6.74
CA ILE A 160 -13.30 -17.14 -6.84
C ILE A 160 -12.69 -17.54 -5.50
N SER A 161 -11.61 -18.30 -5.58
CA SER A 161 -10.77 -18.59 -4.42
C SER A 161 -9.65 -17.55 -4.33
N VAL A 162 -9.47 -16.96 -3.16
CA VAL A 162 -8.40 -16.03 -2.88
C VAL A 162 -7.43 -16.59 -1.85
N ILE A 163 -6.17 -16.24 -2.01
CA ILE A 163 -5.11 -16.51 -1.03
C ILE A 163 -5.08 -15.33 -0.04
N GLU A 164 -5.07 -15.63 1.26
CA GLU A 164 -4.89 -14.59 2.27
C GLU A 164 -3.49 -13.98 2.16
N PRO A 165 -3.35 -12.63 2.15
CA PRO A 165 -2.06 -11.99 2.03
C PRO A 165 -1.12 -12.32 3.19
N ASN A 166 0.10 -12.76 2.87
CA ASN A 166 1.20 -12.89 3.80
C ASN A 166 2.27 -11.86 3.41
N ILE A 167 2.45 -10.81 4.21
CA ILE A 167 3.27 -9.67 3.80
C ILE A 167 4.76 -9.96 3.94
N ASN A 168 5.50 -9.83 2.84
CA ASN A 168 6.95 -9.93 2.81
C ASN A 168 7.58 -8.52 2.75
N PHE A 169 7.87 -7.98 3.92
CA PHE A 169 8.42 -6.63 4.06
C PHE A 169 9.82 -6.48 3.43
N GLU A 170 10.67 -7.50 3.49
CA GLU A 170 12.03 -7.43 2.89
C GLU A 170 11.93 -7.36 1.37
N LYS A 171 11.09 -8.18 0.75
CA LYS A 171 10.85 -8.15 -0.70
C LYS A 171 10.33 -6.78 -1.16
N LEU A 172 9.42 -6.16 -0.38
CA LEU A 172 8.91 -4.83 -0.65
C LEU A 172 10.02 -3.77 -0.65
N ILE A 173 10.89 -3.79 0.35
CA ILE A 173 11.98 -2.81 0.44
C ILE A 173 13.00 -3.01 -0.67
N ILE A 174 13.42 -4.25 -0.94
CA ILE A 174 14.34 -4.58 -2.03
C ILE A 174 13.77 -4.11 -3.37
N LYS A 175 12.47 -4.33 -3.61
CA LYS A 175 11.79 -3.91 -4.84
C LYS A 175 11.76 -2.40 -5.02
N ASN A 176 11.56 -1.66 -3.93
CA ASN A 176 11.34 -0.21 -3.98
C ASN A 176 12.57 0.63 -3.61
N LYS A 177 13.72 0.02 -3.28
CA LYS A 177 14.90 0.75 -2.79
C LYS A 177 15.47 1.79 -3.76
N ASP A 178 15.35 1.52 -5.06
CA ASP A 178 15.86 2.38 -6.14
C ASP A 178 14.74 3.19 -6.82
N LYS A 179 13.49 3.09 -6.30
CA LYS A 179 12.36 3.86 -6.81
C LYS A 179 12.54 5.35 -6.54
N GLU A 180 12.05 6.18 -7.44
CA GLU A 180 12.06 7.63 -7.27
C GLU A 180 11.40 8.05 -5.97
N GLN A 181 12.11 8.89 -5.22
CA GLN A 181 11.63 9.46 -3.97
C GLN A 181 10.95 10.80 -4.23
N ILE A 182 9.78 10.98 -3.64
CA ILE A 182 8.92 12.14 -3.82
C ILE A 182 9.05 13.08 -2.62
N ALA A 183 9.14 14.39 -2.88
CA ALA A 183 9.10 15.38 -1.82
C ALA A 183 7.75 15.33 -1.08
N HIS A 184 7.80 15.47 0.25
CA HIS A 184 6.61 15.35 1.10
C HIS A 184 5.46 16.30 0.72
N GLN A 185 5.77 17.47 0.13
CA GLN A 185 4.77 18.48 -0.27
C GLN A 185 3.88 17.97 -1.41
N VAL A 186 4.47 17.26 -2.39
CA VAL A 186 3.77 16.84 -3.62
C VAL A 186 3.27 15.41 -3.56
N LEU A 187 3.61 14.64 -2.50
CA LEU A 187 3.09 13.30 -2.33
C LEU A 187 1.57 13.34 -2.13
N THR A 188 0.83 12.63 -2.97
CA THR A 188 -0.64 12.53 -2.92
C THR A 188 -1.09 11.09 -2.81
N PRO A 189 -2.27 10.82 -2.21
CA PRO A 189 -2.86 9.49 -2.23
C PRO A 189 -3.17 9.04 -3.65
N ASN A 190 -2.97 7.75 -3.91
CA ASN A 190 -3.39 7.11 -5.15
C ASN A 190 -4.75 6.44 -4.94
N TYR A 191 -5.82 7.13 -5.30
CA TYR A 191 -7.18 6.59 -5.12
C TYR A 191 -7.61 5.67 -6.25
N LEU A 192 -6.90 5.60 -7.39
CA LEU A 192 -7.23 4.85 -8.63
C LEU A 192 -8.65 5.10 -9.17
N LYS A 193 -9.56 5.55 -8.34
CA LYS A 193 -10.92 5.92 -8.70
C LYS A 193 -10.99 7.43 -8.88
N MET A 194 -11.51 7.88 -10.01
CA MET A 194 -11.86 9.27 -10.20
C MET A 194 -12.93 9.69 -9.19
N THR A 195 -12.89 10.93 -8.74
CA THR A 195 -13.98 11.49 -7.95
C THR A 195 -15.24 11.61 -8.83
N GLU A 196 -16.44 11.56 -8.22
CA GLU A 196 -17.68 11.77 -8.97
C GLU A 196 -17.67 13.09 -9.76
N ALA A 197 -16.98 14.11 -9.26
CA ALA A 197 -16.82 15.38 -9.94
C ALA A 197 -15.96 15.26 -11.22
N GLU A 198 -14.88 14.49 -11.18
CA GLU A 198 -14.02 14.22 -12.34
C GLU A 198 -14.74 13.34 -13.36
N GLU A 199 -15.47 12.31 -12.92
CA GLU A 199 -16.31 11.46 -13.79
C GLU A 199 -17.38 12.29 -14.51
N ASN A 200 -18.05 13.20 -13.79
CA ASN A 200 -19.08 14.07 -14.37
C ASN A 200 -18.49 15.10 -15.36
N LEU A 201 -17.26 15.59 -15.12
CA LEU A 201 -16.56 16.48 -16.06
C LEU A 201 -16.17 15.74 -17.34
N LEU A 202 -15.75 14.47 -17.26
CA LEU A 202 -15.41 13.68 -18.43
C LEU A 202 -16.67 13.34 -19.26
N ARG A 203 -17.78 12.98 -18.61
CA ARG A 203 -19.06 12.76 -19.31
C ARG A 203 -19.50 14.01 -20.09
N LYS A 204 -19.46 15.19 -19.48
CA LYS A 204 -19.80 16.46 -20.14
C LYS A 204 -18.87 16.82 -21.30
N LYS A 205 -17.60 16.36 -21.29
CA LYS A 205 -16.67 16.58 -22.40
C LYS A 205 -16.89 15.63 -23.57
N ASN A 206 -17.43 14.44 -23.33
CA ASN A 206 -17.71 13.47 -24.37
C ASN A 206 -19.09 13.69 -25.04
N ASP A 207 -19.97 14.45 -24.40
CA ASP A 207 -21.32 14.80 -24.90
C ASP A 207 -21.33 16.12 -25.72
N ASN A 208 -20.17 16.76 -25.93
CA ASN A 208 -19.95 17.94 -26.80
C ASN A 208 -19.02 17.60 -27.98
#